data_e2171c5e0af19f0b4ac3c4b644e43f1f
#
_entry.id   e2171c5e0af19f0b4ac3c4b644e43f1f
#
_cell.length_a   1.000
_cell.length_b   1.000
_cell.length_c   1.000
_cell.angle_alpha   90.00
_cell.angle_beta   90.00
_cell.angle_gamma   90.00
#
_symmetry.space_group_name_H-M   'P 1'
#
loop_
_entity.id
_entity.type
_entity.pdbx_description
1 polymer ?
#
loop_
_entity_poly.entity_id
_entity_poly.type
_entity_poly.pdbx_seq_one_letter_code
_entity_poly.pdbx_strand_id
1 'polypeptide(L)'
;MINNITVSGNVTRDVEKRGTVDKPYITFGLAVTEYKGNGEKSPMFYSCIMFGKRAASVADYIQKGTKICVSGQLASDNYTDKNGLEHTGFSIKVNDLELMSAKREQESRGW
;
A
#
# COMPACT_ATOMS: atom_id res chain seq x y z
N MET A 1 -3.10 -23.06 4.92
CA MET A 1 -4.18 -22.09 5.12
C MET A 1 -4.08 -20.96 4.09
N ILE A 2 -5.22 -20.45 3.67
CA ILE A 2 -5.26 -19.38 2.68
C ILE A 2 -5.30 -18.04 3.42
N ASN A 3 -4.41 -17.14 3.05
CA ASN A 3 -4.42 -15.76 3.53
C ASN A 3 -4.06 -14.87 2.34
N ASN A 4 -5.07 -14.28 1.74
CA ASN A 4 -4.91 -13.48 0.54
C ASN A 4 -5.81 -12.26 0.62
N ILE A 5 -5.23 -11.10 0.38
CA ILE A 5 -5.97 -9.84 0.28
C ILE A 5 -5.54 -9.15 -1.01
N THR A 6 -6.51 -8.60 -1.71
CA THR A 6 -6.26 -7.79 -2.90
C THR A 6 -7.09 -6.52 -2.76
N VAL A 7 -6.42 -5.38 -2.72
CA VAL A 7 -7.07 -4.08 -2.56
C VAL A 7 -6.42 -3.06 -3.47
N SER A 8 -7.20 -2.07 -3.85
CA SER A 8 -6.68 -0.91 -4.56
C SER A 8 -6.95 0.34 -3.74
N GLY A 9 -6.05 1.29 -3.83
CA GLY A 9 -6.18 2.53 -3.08
C GLY A 9 -5.11 3.52 -3.46
N ASN A 10 -5.03 4.58 -2.68
CA ASN A 10 -4.08 5.65 -2.92
C ASN A 10 -2.94 5.57 -1.91
N VAL A 11 -1.72 5.77 -2.40
CA VAL A 11 -0.54 5.82 -1.55
C VAL A 11 -0.60 7.07 -0.69
N THR A 12 -0.42 6.89 0.62
CA THR A 12 -0.59 7.98 1.59
C THR A 12 0.67 8.77 1.87
N ARG A 13 1.83 8.20 1.53
CA ARG A 13 3.13 8.85 1.71
C ARG A 13 4.11 8.27 0.71
N ASP A 14 5.19 8.98 0.46
CA ASP A 14 6.21 8.48 -0.44
C ASP A 14 6.79 7.18 0.09
N VAL A 15 7.16 6.31 -0.83
CA VAL A 15 7.74 5.02 -0.49
C VAL A 15 9.11 5.20 0.19
N GLU A 16 9.38 4.36 1.18
CA GLU A 16 10.68 4.32 1.82
C GLU A 16 11.41 3.07 1.37
N LYS A 17 12.61 3.27 0.85
CA LYS A 17 13.50 2.18 0.46
C LYS A 17 14.34 1.79 1.67
N ARG A 18 14.34 0.51 2.00
CA ARG A 18 15.04 -0.01 3.17
C ARG A 18 15.78 -1.29 2.82
N GLY A 19 16.49 -1.81 3.80
CA GLY A 19 17.24 -3.04 3.64
C GLY A 19 18.63 -2.80 3.08
N THR A 20 19.20 -3.84 2.52
CA THR A 20 20.53 -3.81 1.95
C THR A 20 20.46 -4.01 0.44
N VAL A 21 21.60 -3.87 -0.25
CA VAL A 21 21.68 -4.14 -1.68
C VAL A 21 21.25 -5.56 -1.99
N ASP A 22 21.59 -6.50 -1.12
CA ASP A 22 21.26 -7.91 -1.33
C ASP A 22 19.83 -8.26 -0.92
N LYS A 23 19.30 -7.55 0.05
CA LYS A 23 17.94 -7.79 0.57
C LYS A 23 17.16 -6.49 0.68
N PRO A 24 16.83 -5.89 -0.45
CA PRO A 24 16.07 -4.63 -0.41
C PRO A 24 14.60 -4.91 -0.08
N TYR A 25 13.97 -3.92 0.55
CA TYR A 25 12.53 -3.91 0.68
C TYR A 25 12.03 -2.47 0.73
N ILE A 26 10.74 -2.30 0.49
CA ILE A 26 10.11 -0.99 0.52
C ILE A 26 8.91 -1.02 1.46
N THR A 27 8.61 0.12 2.04
CA THR A 27 7.40 0.30 2.84
C THR A 27 6.66 1.52 2.35
N PHE A 28 5.35 1.45 2.40
CA PHE A 28 4.49 2.57 2.04
C PHE A 28 3.13 2.40 2.72
N GLY A 29 2.36 3.48 2.75
CA GLY A 29 1.01 3.45 3.29
C GLY A 29 0.00 3.46 2.16
N LEU A 30 -1.13 2.81 2.37
CA LEU A 30 -2.21 2.71 1.41
C LEU A 30 -3.54 3.05 2.06
N ALA A 31 -4.28 3.96 1.46
CA ALA A 31 -5.63 4.30 1.91
C ALA A 31 -6.63 3.68 0.94
N VAL A 32 -7.49 2.83 1.46
CA VAL A 32 -8.54 2.16 0.69
C VAL A 32 -9.88 2.70 1.16
N THR A 33 -10.66 3.23 0.25
CA THR A 33 -11.96 3.79 0.60
C THR A 33 -12.97 2.68 0.83
N GLU A 34 -13.56 2.68 2.02
CA GLU A 34 -14.68 1.80 2.33
C GLU A 34 -15.98 2.57 2.16
N TYR A 35 -16.88 2.02 1.38
CA TYR A 35 -18.22 2.60 1.18
C TYR A 35 -19.19 1.97 2.14
N LYS A 36 -19.89 2.81 2.89
CA LYS A 36 -20.91 2.35 3.82
C LYS A 36 -22.28 2.48 3.18
N GLY A 37 -23.22 1.63 3.58
CA GLY A 37 -24.50 1.51 2.91
C GLY A 37 -25.39 2.74 2.88
N ASN A 38 -25.07 3.75 3.67
CA ASN A 38 -25.84 5.00 3.75
C ASN A 38 -25.18 6.15 2.97
N GLY A 39 -24.30 5.85 2.05
CA GLY A 39 -23.61 6.87 1.26
C GLY A 39 -22.36 7.43 1.90
N GLU A 40 -22.03 7.01 3.11
CA GLU A 40 -20.84 7.46 3.78
C GLU A 40 -19.62 6.71 3.26
N LYS A 41 -18.48 7.37 3.33
CA LYS A 41 -17.20 6.81 2.96
C LYS A 41 -16.24 6.96 4.12
N SER A 42 -15.42 5.97 4.35
CA SER A 42 -14.33 6.10 5.30
C SER A 42 -13.10 5.38 4.76
N PRO A 43 -11.90 5.91 5.01
CA PRO A 43 -10.70 5.23 4.57
C PRO A 43 -10.31 4.14 5.54
N MET A 44 -9.77 3.06 5.01
CA MET A 44 -9.02 2.07 5.78
C MET A 44 -7.56 2.23 5.42
N PHE A 45 -6.70 2.26 6.41
CA PHE A 45 -5.28 2.47 6.20
C PHE A 45 -4.52 1.16 6.42
N TYR A 46 -3.66 0.86 5.47
CA TYR A 46 -2.80 -0.32 5.53
C TYR A 46 -1.35 0.10 5.45
N SER A 47 -0.51 -0.54 6.25
CA SER A 47 0.94 -0.44 6.09
C SER A 47 1.37 -1.55 5.15
N CYS A 48 2.05 -1.21 4.07
CA CYS A 48 2.46 -2.18 3.07
C CYS A 48 3.96 -2.37 3.11
N ILE A 49 4.39 -3.62 2.96
CA ILE A 49 5.81 -3.95 2.85
C ILE A 49 5.99 -4.91 1.68
N MET A 50 6.99 -4.67 0.86
CA MET A 50 7.30 -5.51 -0.28
C MET A 50 8.79 -5.79 -0.31
N PHE A 51 9.16 -7.06 -0.42
CA PHE A 51 10.54 -7.49 -0.40
C PHE A 51 11.04 -7.83 -1.79
N GLY A 52 12.36 -7.71 -1.96
CA GLY A 52 13.04 -8.21 -3.13
C GLY A 52 13.40 -7.14 -4.14
N LYS A 53 14.11 -7.56 -5.18
CA LYS A 53 14.60 -6.65 -6.21
C LYS A 53 13.47 -5.97 -6.98
N ARG A 54 12.35 -6.67 -7.14
CA ARG A 54 11.19 -6.09 -7.80
C ARG A 54 10.65 -4.91 -7.02
N ALA A 55 10.66 -5.02 -5.69
CA ALA A 55 10.26 -3.91 -4.83
C ALA A 55 11.13 -2.68 -5.08
N ALA A 56 12.44 -2.88 -5.12
CA ALA A 56 13.37 -1.79 -5.38
C ALA A 56 13.13 -1.16 -6.76
N SER A 57 12.82 -1.98 -7.76
CA SER A 57 12.64 -1.47 -9.11
C SER A 57 11.33 -0.70 -9.29
N VAL A 58 10.28 -1.03 -8.55
CA VAL A 58 9.01 -0.31 -8.65
C VAL A 58 8.92 0.90 -7.72
N ALA A 59 9.85 1.01 -6.77
CA ALA A 59 9.78 2.04 -5.73
C ALA A 59 9.70 3.45 -6.29
N ASP A 60 10.41 3.73 -7.37
CA ASP A 60 10.43 5.08 -7.94
C ASP A 60 9.10 5.48 -8.57
N TYR A 61 8.23 4.52 -8.82
CA TYR A 61 6.91 4.76 -9.39
C TYR A 61 5.82 4.87 -8.33
N ILE A 62 6.15 4.61 -7.07
CA ILE A 62 5.19 4.65 -5.97
C ILE A 62 5.40 5.95 -5.20
N GLN A 63 4.56 6.92 -5.48
CA GLN A 63 4.64 8.23 -4.86
C GLN A 63 3.33 8.52 -4.14
N LYS A 64 3.37 9.46 -3.20
CA LYS A 64 2.17 9.90 -2.52
C LYS A 64 1.09 10.27 -3.53
N GLY A 65 -0.10 9.73 -3.34
CA GLY A 65 -1.23 9.99 -4.23
C GLY A 65 -1.34 9.04 -5.40
N THR A 66 -0.34 8.20 -5.65
CA THR A 66 -0.41 7.19 -6.70
C THR A 66 -1.49 6.17 -6.38
N LYS A 67 -2.29 5.83 -7.37
CA LYS A 67 -3.28 4.78 -7.22
C LYS A 67 -2.67 3.44 -7.64
N ILE A 68 -2.73 2.48 -6.74
CA ILE A 68 -2.16 1.16 -6.99
C ILE A 68 -3.08 0.06 -6.50
N CYS A 69 -2.89 -1.12 -7.05
CA CYS A 69 -3.55 -2.34 -6.60
C CYS A 69 -2.48 -3.27 -6.05
N VAL A 70 -2.69 -3.79 -4.85
CA VAL A 70 -1.74 -4.70 -4.20
C VAL A 70 -2.43 -6.01 -3.88
N SER A 71 -1.67 -7.09 -3.94
CA SER A 71 -2.12 -8.43 -3.56
C SER A 71 -1.08 -9.05 -2.67
N GLY A 72 -1.50 -9.68 -1.59
CA GLY A 72 -0.58 -10.29 -0.67
C GLY A 72 -1.27 -10.91 0.54
N GLN A 73 -0.57 -10.91 1.65
CA GLN A 73 -1.05 -11.48 2.89
C GLN A 73 -1.36 -10.37 3.88
N LEU A 74 -2.50 -10.51 4.54
CA LEU A 74 -2.92 -9.56 5.57
C LEU A 74 -2.37 -9.99 6.93
N ALA A 75 -1.86 -9.03 7.69
CA ALA A 75 -1.44 -9.26 9.06
C ALA A 75 -2.00 -8.16 9.95
N SER A 76 -2.25 -8.49 11.20
CA SER A 76 -2.58 -7.48 12.17
C SER A 76 -1.29 -6.87 12.70
N ASP A 77 -1.35 -5.58 13.00
CA ASP A 77 -0.19 -4.83 13.44
C ASP A 77 -0.61 -4.00 14.64
N ASN A 78 -0.61 -4.63 15.80
CA ASN A 78 -1.00 -3.95 17.03
C ASN A 78 0.14 -3.10 17.56
N TYR A 79 -0.18 -1.92 17.99
CA TYR A 79 0.82 -1.01 18.55
C TYR A 79 0.22 -0.21 19.71
N THR A 80 1.10 0.28 20.56
CA THR A 80 0.73 1.11 21.71
C THR A 80 1.19 2.54 21.45
N ASP A 81 0.27 3.49 21.59
CA ASP A 81 0.62 4.89 21.36
C ASP A 81 1.30 5.52 22.59
N LYS A 82 1.62 6.80 22.49
CA LYS A 82 2.32 7.53 23.55
C LYS A 82 1.53 7.59 24.85
N ASN A 83 0.23 7.47 24.79
CA ASN A 83 -0.65 7.53 25.95
C ASN A 83 -0.91 6.16 26.57
N GLY A 84 -0.26 5.12 26.07
CA GLY A 84 -0.44 3.76 26.55
C GLY A 84 -1.68 3.07 26.02
N LEU A 85 -2.36 3.66 25.05
CA LEU A 85 -3.53 3.05 24.43
C LEU A 85 -3.11 2.10 23.32
N GLU A 86 -3.73 0.93 23.32
CA GLU A 86 -3.48 -0.06 22.27
C GLU A 86 -4.32 0.24 21.04
N HIS A 87 -3.70 0.12 19.88
CA HIS A 87 -4.35 0.28 18.60
C HIS A 87 -4.14 -0.96 17.76
N THR A 88 -5.17 -1.31 16.98
CA THR A 88 -5.07 -2.39 16.01
C THR A 88 -4.92 -1.78 14.64
N GLY A 89 -3.79 -2.08 14.01
CA GLY A 89 -3.55 -1.72 12.62
C GLY A 89 -3.55 -2.96 11.75
N PHE A 90 -3.46 -2.74 10.46
CA PHE A 90 -3.35 -3.82 9.48
C PHE A 90 -2.18 -3.57 8.57
N SER A 91 -1.45 -4.63 8.26
CA SER A 91 -0.36 -4.56 7.31
C SER A 91 -0.56 -5.59 6.22
N ILE A 92 0.01 -5.32 5.06
CA ILE A 92 -0.04 -6.22 3.91
C ILE A 92 1.40 -6.52 3.51
N LYS A 93 1.73 -7.81 3.52
CA LYS A 93 2.97 -8.27 2.91
C LYS A 93 2.67 -8.45 1.43
N VAL A 94 3.14 -7.51 0.63
CA VAL A 94 2.78 -7.43 -0.78
C VAL A 94 3.55 -8.46 -1.59
N ASN A 95 2.83 -9.31 -2.30
CA ASN A 95 3.43 -10.27 -3.22
C ASN A 95 3.48 -9.72 -4.64
N ASP A 96 2.49 -8.90 -5.00
CA ASP A 96 2.39 -8.34 -6.33
C ASP A 96 1.66 -7.01 -6.27
N LEU A 97 1.95 -6.13 -7.21
CA LEU A 97 1.25 -4.86 -7.31
C LEU A 97 1.18 -4.39 -8.75
N GLU A 98 0.18 -3.58 -9.02
CA GLU A 98 0.03 -2.92 -10.30
C GLU A 98 -0.23 -1.43 -10.08
N LEU A 99 0.44 -0.62 -10.88
CA LEU A 99 0.22 0.81 -10.87
C LEU A 99 -1.04 1.10 -11.69
N MET A 100 -1.99 1.76 -11.05
CA MET A 100 -3.26 2.07 -11.70
C MET A 100 -3.34 3.53 -12.12
N SER A 101 -2.45 4.36 -11.61
CA SER A 101 -2.42 5.77 -11.96
C SER A 101 -1.59 5.97 -13.22
N ALA A 102 -2.16 5.60 -14.33
CA ALA A 102 -1.55 5.88 -15.62
C ALA A 102 -2.10 7.16 -16.23
N LYS A 103 -2.53 8.08 -15.38
CA LYS A 103 -3.23 9.28 -15.84
C LYS A 103 -2.41 10.11 -16.82
N ARG A 104 -1.13 10.28 -16.53
CA ARG A 104 -0.27 11.04 -17.44
C ARG A 104 -0.13 10.36 -18.78
N GLU A 105 0.00 9.02 -18.75
CA GLU A 105 0.11 8.26 -19.98
C GLU A 105 -1.16 8.34 -20.78
N GLN A 106 -2.30 8.26 -20.10
CA GLN A 106 -3.58 8.38 -20.74
C GLN A 106 -3.74 9.75 -21.38
N GLU A 107 -3.34 10.79 -20.69
CA GLU A 107 -3.40 12.15 -21.22
C GLU A 107 -2.49 12.31 -22.43
N SER A 108 -1.29 11.78 -22.35
CA SER A 108 -0.34 11.89 -23.45
C SER A 108 -0.78 11.12 -24.69
N ARG A 109 -1.58 10.08 -24.54
CA ARG A 109 -2.14 9.33 -25.66
C ARG A 109 -3.39 9.97 -26.24
N GLY A 110 -3.92 10.97 -25.57
CA GLY A 110 -5.06 11.70 -26.08
C GLY A 110 -6.38 10.93 -26.05
N TRP A 111 -6.51 10.03 -25.14
CA TRP A 111 -7.77 9.27 -25.01
C TRP A 111 -8.37 9.31 -23.63
#